data_76f8db643acdd9273b48e47fbefa8173
#
_entry.id   76f8db643acdd9273b48e47fbefa8173
#
_cell.length_a   1.000
_cell.length_b   1.000
_cell.length_c   1.000
_cell.angle_alpha   90.00
_cell.angle_beta   90.00
_cell.angle_gamma   90.00
#
_symmetry.space_group_name_H-M   'P 1'
#
loop_
_entity.id
_entity.type
_entity.pdbx_description
1 polymer ?
#
loop_
_entity_poly.entity_id
_entity_poly.type
_entity_poly.pdbx_seq_one_letter_code
_entity_poly.pdbx_strand_id
1 'polypeptide(L)'
;MHGSPCQDFSRIGKKQGGVKNSGTRSSLLFETIRIIKEMKDKPKWIIWENVKGVLDRNMRDSLFIYLKELEDLGYESKYEILNAMDFGIPQKRERIFVVSCLGANNFSFNKLERKETRPLSEFLEKDVSELYTMTQPYMLKFLNKSIDNSFRGRLKVIKDFSYNIYTKQMRVPNSGIIDIGNGRYRYLTERECLRLMGFDDSDIDKLEEVHSRRKNCTSSKLYKQAGNSIVVDVLMCIISSIMHVSANLLLWMI
;
A
#
# COMPACT_ATOMS: atom_id res chain seq x y z
N MET A 1 -10.47 4.35 10.19
CA MET A 1 -9.33 4.36 9.27
C MET A 1 -9.77 4.74 7.88
N HIS A 2 -8.91 5.43 7.10
CA HIS A 2 -9.20 5.74 5.70
C HIS A 2 -7.92 5.78 4.85
N GLY A 3 -8.09 5.52 3.53
CA GLY A 3 -7.07 5.72 2.51
C GLY A 3 -7.65 6.63 1.43
N SER A 4 -7.27 7.90 1.42
CA SER A 4 -7.71 8.81 0.37
C SER A 4 -7.00 8.49 -0.95
N PRO A 5 -7.60 8.83 -2.11
CA PRO A 5 -6.97 8.57 -3.40
C PRO A 5 -5.56 9.15 -3.49
N CYS A 6 -4.60 8.28 -3.84
CA CYS A 6 -3.18 8.64 -3.90
C CYS A 6 -2.70 9.09 -5.29
N GLN A 7 -3.61 9.14 -6.29
CA GLN A 7 -3.22 9.26 -7.70
C GLN A 7 -2.51 10.59 -8.02
N ASP A 8 -2.93 11.68 -7.39
CA ASP A 8 -2.35 13.01 -7.62
C ASP A 8 -1.15 13.27 -6.71
N PHE A 9 -0.96 12.49 -5.63
CA PHE A 9 0.24 12.47 -4.78
C PHE A 9 1.31 11.50 -5.29
N SER A 10 0.96 10.59 -6.20
CA SER A 10 1.91 9.59 -6.69
C SER A 10 2.94 10.21 -7.64
N ARG A 11 4.23 9.88 -7.44
CA ARG A 11 5.32 10.28 -8.33
C ARG A 11 5.16 9.75 -9.76
N ILE A 12 4.36 8.72 -9.96
CA ILE A 12 4.02 8.12 -11.26
C ILE A 12 2.76 8.76 -11.88
N GLY A 13 1.95 9.48 -11.06
CA GLY A 13 0.73 10.16 -11.46
C GLY A 13 0.94 11.55 -12.03
N LYS A 14 -0.16 12.30 -12.17
CA LYS A 14 -0.16 13.67 -12.71
C LYS A 14 0.48 14.72 -11.79
N LYS A 15 0.80 14.36 -10.53
CA LYS A 15 1.43 15.23 -9.52
C LYS A 15 0.65 16.54 -9.28
N GLN A 16 -0.68 16.49 -9.33
CA GLN A 16 -1.53 17.68 -9.19
C GLN A 16 -1.79 18.06 -7.73
N GLY A 17 -1.30 17.24 -6.78
CA GLY A 17 -1.53 17.45 -5.34
C GLY A 17 -2.99 17.23 -4.95
N GLY A 18 -3.29 17.53 -3.68
CA GLY A 18 -4.64 17.40 -3.10
C GLY A 18 -5.10 18.69 -2.47
N VAL A 19 -4.92 19.83 -3.15
CA VAL A 19 -5.37 21.13 -2.63
C VAL A 19 -6.88 21.09 -2.40
N LYS A 20 -7.32 21.62 -1.25
CA LYS A 20 -8.74 21.69 -0.88
C LYS A 20 -9.53 22.42 -1.98
N ASN A 21 -10.66 21.83 -2.39
CA ASN A 21 -11.53 22.35 -3.46
C ASN A 21 -10.91 22.42 -4.88
N SER A 22 -9.79 21.75 -5.12
CA SER A 22 -9.13 21.75 -6.43
C SER A 22 -9.82 20.88 -7.49
N GLY A 23 -10.85 20.10 -7.11
CA GLY A 23 -11.48 19.11 -8.00
C GLY A 23 -10.59 17.90 -8.32
N THR A 24 -9.38 17.81 -7.77
CA THR A 24 -8.52 16.63 -7.91
C THR A 24 -9.05 15.49 -7.04
N ARG A 25 -8.76 14.24 -7.43
CA ARG A 25 -9.17 13.07 -6.63
C ARG A 25 -8.54 13.06 -5.24
N SER A 26 -7.34 13.57 -5.11
CA SER A 26 -6.63 13.65 -3.83
C SER A 26 -7.21 14.71 -2.88
N SER A 27 -8.02 15.65 -3.38
CA SER A 27 -8.77 16.60 -2.53
C SER A 27 -9.86 15.92 -1.69
N LEU A 28 -10.24 14.67 -2.05
CA LEU A 28 -11.13 13.82 -1.24
C LEU A 28 -10.53 13.47 0.14
N LEU A 29 -9.26 13.75 0.38
CA LEU A 29 -8.68 13.73 1.72
C LEU A 29 -9.49 14.58 2.70
N PHE A 30 -9.97 15.74 2.26
CA PHE A 30 -10.74 16.68 3.09
C PHE A 30 -12.18 16.27 3.32
N GLU A 31 -12.72 15.30 2.57
CA GLU A 31 -14.03 14.70 2.86
C GLU A 31 -14.04 13.97 4.21
N THR A 32 -12.89 13.38 4.61
CA THR A 32 -12.76 12.81 5.95
C THR A 32 -12.94 13.87 7.02
N ILE A 33 -12.36 15.05 6.84
CA ILE A 33 -12.53 16.18 7.76
C ILE A 33 -13.99 16.63 7.83
N ARG A 34 -14.66 16.74 6.66
CA ARG A 34 -16.09 17.10 6.60
C ARG A 34 -16.94 16.09 7.38
N ILE A 35 -16.73 14.80 7.14
CA ILE A 35 -17.45 13.72 7.84
C ILE A 35 -17.24 13.81 9.36
N ILE A 36 -15.98 13.96 9.81
CA ILE A 36 -15.66 14.05 11.25
C ILE A 36 -16.30 15.29 11.89
N LYS A 37 -16.34 16.42 11.18
CA LYS A 37 -17.01 17.65 11.66
C LYS A 37 -18.51 17.43 11.90
N GLU A 38 -19.17 16.68 11.04
CA GLU A 38 -20.62 16.39 11.09
C GLU A 38 -20.98 15.28 12.09
N MET A 39 -20.01 14.42 12.50
CA MET A 39 -20.26 13.36 13.46
C MET A 39 -20.57 13.92 14.85
N LYS A 40 -21.67 13.45 15.47
CA LYS A 40 -22.02 13.73 16.87
C LYS A 40 -20.95 13.20 17.81
N ASP A 41 -20.61 11.92 17.63
CA ASP A 41 -19.58 11.24 18.39
C ASP A 41 -18.33 11.06 17.53
N LYS A 42 -17.31 11.83 17.83
CA LYS A 42 -16.05 11.79 17.07
C LYS A 42 -15.24 10.55 17.39
N PRO A 43 -14.62 9.89 16.40
CA PRO A 43 -13.79 8.73 16.64
C PRO A 43 -12.58 9.09 17.52
N LYS A 44 -12.27 8.24 18.50
CA LYS A 44 -11.09 8.43 19.37
C LYS A 44 -9.80 8.40 18.58
N TRP A 45 -9.70 7.51 17.59
CA TRP A 45 -8.51 7.31 16.75
C TRP A 45 -8.84 7.44 15.28
N ILE A 46 -7.93 8.08 14.54
CA ILE A 46 -7.97 8.18 13.08
C ILE A 46 -6.64 7.67 12.56
N ILE A 47 -6.69 6.72 11.61
CA ILE A 47 -5.52 6.25 10.88
C ILE A 47 -5.70 6.63 9.42
N TRP A 48 -4.74 7.37 8.85
CA TRP A 48 -4.68 7.68 7.43
C TRP A 48 -3.42 7.09 6.81
N GLU A 49 -3.59 6.40 5.67
CA GLU A 49 -2.48 5.85 4.88
C GLU A 49 -2.43 6.53 3.52
N ASN A 50 -1.21 6.81 3.03
CA ASN A 50 -1.01 7.27 1.66
C ASN A 50 0.40 6.98 1.15
N VAL A 51 0.65 7.31 -0.14
CA VAL A 51 1.98 7.23 -0.74
C VAL A 51 2.91 8.28 -0.12
N LYS A 52 4.19 7.94 0.05
CA LYS A 52 5.19 8.86 0.60
C LYS A 52 5.36 10.15 -0.23
N GLY A 53 4.91 10.16 -1.49
CA GLY A 53 4.92 11.34 -2.36
C GLY A 53 4.12 12.52 -1.82
N VAL A 54 3.22 12.32 -0.85
CA VAL A 54 2.51 13.41 -0.17
C VAL A 54 3.47 14.36 0.58
N LEU A 55 4.67 13.87 0.93
CA LEU A 55 5.72 14.67 1.58
C LEU A 55 6.62 15.44 0.58
N ASP A 56 6.47 15.22 -0.72
CA ASP A 56 7.23 15.94 -1.72
C ASP A 56 6.87 17.45 -1.68
N ARG A 57 7.86 18.32 -1.92
CA ARG A 57 7.76 19.78 -1.72
C ARG A 57 6.49 20.42 -2.29
N ASN A 58 6.02 19.93 -3.44
CA ASN A 58 4.84 20.48 -4.12
C ASN A 58 3.51 19.86 -3.66
N MET A 59 3.52 18.94 -2.68
CA MET A 59 2.34 18.17 -2.26
C MET A 59 2.13 18.18 -0.76
N ARG A 60 3.17 18.47 0.04
CA ARG A 60 3.15 18.43 1.49
C ARG A 60 2.17 19.42 2.14
N ASP A 61 1.84 20.49 1.44
CA ASP A 61 0.90 21.50 1.97
C ASP A 61 -0.48 20.89 2.21
N SER A 62 -0.92 19.95 1.37
CA SER A 62 -2.17 19.22 1.59
C SER A 62 -2.14 18.40 2.89
N LEU A 63 -0.99 17.77 3.22
CA LEU A 63 -0.81 17.07 4.48
C LEU A 63 -0.89 18.05 5.67
N PHE A 64 -0.16 19.17 5.61
CA PHE A 64 -0.14 20.13 6.72
C PHE A 64 -1.50 20.77 6.96
N ILE A 65 -2.25 21.10 5.90
CA ILE A 65 -3.62 21.58 6.02
C ILE A 65 -4.50 20.50 6.67
N TYR A 66 -4.38 19.24 6.25
CA TYR A 66 -5.13 18.12 6.83
C TYR A 66 -4.82 17.95 8.33
N LEU A 67 -3.54 17.99 8.72
CA LEU A 67 -3.13 17.88 10.12
C LEU A 67 -3.65 19.07 10.95
N LYS A 68 -3.61 20.27 10.39
CA LYS A 68 -4.12 21.47 11.05
C LYS A 68 -5.65 21.41 11.26
N GLU A 69 -6.39 20.95 10.26
CA GLU A 69 -7.85 20.76 10.40
C GLU A 69 -8.20 19.71 11.45
N LEU A 70 -7.38 18.65 11.61
CA LEU A 70 -7.53 17.68 12.70
C LEU A 70 -7.20 18.29 14.07
N GLU A 71 -6.13 19.08 14.15
CA GLU A 71 -5.76 19.81 15.37
C GLU A 71 -6.90 20.73 15.83
N ASP A 72 -7.50 21.49 14.91
CA ASP A 72 -8.64 22.37 15.18
C ASP A 72 -9.89 21.59 15.68
N LEU A 73 -9.96 20.29 15.38
CA LEU A 73 -11.00 19.38 15.89
C LEU A 73 -10.61 18.69 17.21
N GLY A 74 -9.45 19.03 17.78
CA GLY A 74 -8.95 18.50 19.04
C GLY A 74 -8.13 17.22 18.93
N TYR A 75 -7.67 16.85 17.73
CA TYR A 75 -6.79 15.69 17.53
C TYR A 75 -5.32 16.07 17.58
N GLU A 76 -4.52 15.31 18.32
CA GLU A 76 -3.07 15.31 18.21
C GLU A 76 -2.64 14.22 17.22
N SER A 77 -1.83 14.59 16.22
CA SER A 77 -1.44 13.72 15.11
C SER A 77 0.06 13.45 15.12
N LYS A 78 0.43 12.18 14.85
CA LYS A 78 1.81 11.75 14.60
C LYS A 78 1.86 11.02 13.27
N TYR A 79 2.98 11.14 12.53
CA TYR A 79 3.14 10.42 11.26
C TYR A 79 4.54 9.89 11.07
N GLU A 80 4.64 8.79 10.33
CA GLU A 80 5.91 8.15 9.94
C GLU A 80 5.77 7.44 8.60
N ILE A 81 6.90 7.26 7.89
CA ILE A 81 6.98 6.41 6.72
C ILE A 81 7.36 5.00 7.18
N LEU A 82 6.49 4.04 6.93
CA LEU A 82 6.73 2.64 7.21
C LEU A 82 6.95 1.86 5.91
N ASN A 83 7.88 0.87 5.97
CA ASN A 83 8.13 -0.05 4.87
C ASN A 83 7.56 -1.43 5.23
N ALA A 84 6.82 -2.06 4.33
CA ALA A 84 6.25 -3.39 4.55
C ALA A 84 7.32 -4.45 4.91
N MET A 85 8.55 -4.29 4.43
CA MET A 85 9.67 -5.19 4.75
C MET A 85 9.96 -5.24 6.26
N ASP A 86 9.79 -4.14 6.98
CA ASP A 86 10.02 -4.07 8.42
C ASP A 86 8.95 -4.81 9.23
N PHE A 87 7.94 -5.37 8.58
CA PHE A 87 6.81 -6.07 9.18
C PHE A 87 6.63 -7.50 8.60
N GLY A 88 7.71 -8.10 8.12
CA GLY A 88 7.75 -9.48 7.67
C GLY A 88 7.34 -9.72 6.21
N ILE A 89 6.91 -8.70 5.48
CA ILE A 89 6.45 -8.83 4.08
C ILE A 89 7.59 -8.51 3.12
N PRO A 90 8.01 -9.43 2.22
CA PRO A 90 9.09 -9.20 1.26
C PRO A 90 8.64 -8.30 0.10
N GLN A 91 8.17 -7.09 0.44
CA GLN A 91 7.76 -6.07 -0.52
C GLN A 91 8.33 -4.71 -0.13
N LYS A 92 9.14 -4.11 -0.99
CA LYS A 92 9.61 -2.73 -0.81
C LYS A 92 8.46 -1.75 -1.10
N ARG A 93 7.63 -1.53 -0.07
CA ARG A 93 6.46 -0.65 -0.13
C ARG A 93 6.50 0.34 1.03
N GLU A 94 6.94 1.55 0.73
CA GLU A 94 6.96 2.66 1.67
C GLU A 94 5.64 3.44 1.60
N ARG A 95 5.01 3.65 2.76
CA ARG A 95 3.77 4.43 2.91
C ARG A 95 3.88 5.36 4.11
N ILE A 96 3.31 6.54 4.00
CA ILE A 96 3.09 7.39 5.16
C ILE A 96 1.85 6.89 5.90
N PHE A 97 1.98 6.77 7.21
CA PHE A 97 0.86 6.56 8.12
C PHE A 97 0.76 7.76 9.04
N VAL A 98 -0.45 8.26 9.20
CA VAL A 98 -0.78 9.28 10.20
C VAL A 98 -1.71 8.63 11.21
N VAL A 99 -1.36 8.73 12.49
CA VAL A 99 -2.16 8.26 13.61
C VAL A 99 -2.54 9.46 14.46
N SER A 100 -3.82 9.76 14.51
CA SER A 100 -4.38 10.89 15.25
C SER A 100 -5.27 10.40 16.38
N CYS A 101 -5.15 11.02 17.55
CA CYS A 101 -5.94 10.72 18.74
C CYS A 101 -6.70 11.97 19.19
N LEU A 102 -7.97 11.85 19.52
CA LEU A 102 -8.75 12.92 20.12
C LEU A 102 -8.24 13.16 21.55
N GLY A 103 -7.69 14.34 21.80
CA GLY A 103 -6.89 14.69 22.98
C GLY A 103 -5.44 14.20 22.86
N ALA A 104 -4.80 13.91 24.00
CA ALA A 104 -3.39 13.52 24.05
C ALA A 104 -3.11 12.22 23.29
N ASN A 105 -2.11 12.24 22.41
CA ASN A 105 -1.71 11.10 21.59
C ASN A 105 -0.47 10.40 22.19
N ASN A 106 -0.70 9.36 22.97
CA ASN A 106 0.36 8.54 23.58
C ASN A 106 0.87 7.41 22.66
N PHE A 107 0.36 7.29 21.44
CA PHE A 107 0.88 6.38 20.44
C PHE A 107 2.30 6.76 20.02
N SER A 108 3.14 5.75 19.70
CA SER A 108 4.50 5.99 19.19
C SER A 108 4.86 4.94 18.15
N PHE A 109 5.28 5.39 16.97
CA PHE A 109 5.77 4.52 15.90
C PHE A 109 7.04 3.75 16.30
N ASN A 110 7.86 4.29 17.22
CA ASN A 110 9.05 3.60 17.73
C ASN A 110 8.74 2.36 18.58
N LYS A 111 7.49 2.22 19.06
CA LYS A 111 7.02 1.07 19.83
C LYS A 111 6.36 -0.01 18.99
N LEU A 112 6.29 0.18 17.68
CA LEU A 112 5.76 -0.84 16.78
C LEU A 112 6.66 -2.07 16.78
N GLU A 113 6.04 -3.25 16.92
CA GLU A 113 6.74 -4.52 16.83
C GLU A 113 7.13 -4.79 15.38
N ARG A 114 8.41 -4.61 15.08
CA ARG A 114 8.97 -4.90 13.76
C ARG A 114 9.33 -6.38 13.66
N LYS A 115 9.23 -6.94 12.45
CA LYS A 115 9.52 -8.34 12.15
C LYS A 115 10.53 -8.44 11.03
N GLU A 116 11.40 -9.43 11.10
CA GLU A 116 12.31 -9.73 9.99
C GLU A 116 11.53 -10.05 8.72
N THR A 117 12.06 -9.57 7.59
CA THR A 117 11.47 -9.85 6.28
C THR A 117 11.55 -11.35 5.98
N ARG A 118 10.43 -11.98 5.72
CA ARG A 118 10.36 -13.40 5.33
C ARG A 118 10.88 -13.60 3.91
N PRO A 119 11.39 -14.80 3.57
CA PRO A 119 11.81 -15.12 2.21
C PRO A 119 10.69 -14.94 1.19
N LEU A 120 10.98 -14.32 0.04
CA LEU A 120 9.99 -14.14 -1.03
C LEU A 120 9.37 -15.48 -1.48
N SER A 121 10.13 -16.56 -1.44
CA SER A 121 9.67 -17.90 -1.83
C SER A 121 8.45 -18.41 -1.06
N GLU A 122 8.23 -17.95 0.18
CA GLU A 122 7.04 -18.31 0.97
C GLU A 122 5.75 -17.69 0.43
N PHE A 123 5.86 -16.65 -0.37
CA PHE A 123 4.73 -15.90 -0.96
C PHE A 123 4.43 -16.34 -2.39
N LEU A 124 5.33 -17.12 -3.01
CA LEU A 124 5.19 -17.57 -4.38
C LEU A 124 4.43 -18.90 -4.44
N GLU A 125 3.68 -19.07 -5.53
CA GLU A 125 3.03 -20.35 -5.88
C GLU A 125 4.04 -21.29 -6.56
N LYS A 126 3.94 -22.58 -6.27
CA LYS A 126 4.84 -23.60 -6.84
C LYS A 126 4.48 -23.93 -8.28
N ASP A 127 3.19 -24.17 -8.54
CA ASP A 127 2.67 -24.59 -9.84
C ASP A 127 1.87 -23.44 -10.46
N VAL A 128 2.55 -22.63 -11.27
CA VAL A 128 1.95 -21.46 -11.92
C VAL A 128 1.62 -21.76 -13.38
N SER A 129 0.39 -21.46 -13.78
CA SER A 129 -0.08 -21.63 -15.15
C SER A 129 0.77 -20.85 -16.15
N GLU A 130 0.97 -21.40 -17.35
CA GLU A 130 1.62 -20.73 -18.49
C GLU A 130 0.95 -19.41 -18.88
N LEU A 131 -0.28 -19.18 -18.44
CA LEU A 131 -0.99 -17.90 -18.59
C LEU A 131 -0.18 -16.69 -18.08
N TYR A 132 0.65 -16.91 -17.06
CA TYR A 132 1.49 -15.86 -16.47
C TYR A 132 2.86 -15.73 -17.12
N THR A 133 3.21 -16.61 -18.05
CA THR A 133 4.48 -16.53 -18.77
C THR A 133 4.49 -15.32 -19.71
N MET A 134 5.59 -14.58 -19.69
CA MET A 134 5.79 -13.42 -20.55
C MET A 134 6.09 -13.86 -21.98
N THR A 135 5.15 -13.66 -22.88
CA THR A 135 5.27 -14.04 -24.30
C THR A 135 5.54 -12.83 -25.21
N GLN A 136 5.37 -11.60 -24.72
CA GLN A 136 5.48 -10.38 -25.54
C GLN A 136 6.96 -9.97 -25.73
N PRO A 137 7.50 -10.02 -26.97
CA PRO A 137 8.90 -9.70 -27.24
C PRO A 137 9.30 -8.29 -26.82
N TYR A 138 8.37 -7.32 -26.89
CA TYR A 138 8.63 -5.94 -26.48
C TYR A 138 8.86 -5.80 -24.98
N MET A 139 8.23 -6.66 -24.14
CA MET A 139 8.43 -6.66 -22.71
C MET A 139 9.82 -7.16 -22.31
N LEU A 140 10.32 -8.18 -23.02
CA LEU A 140 11.66 -8.72 -22.77
C LEU A 140 12.76 -7.71 -23.07
N LYS A 141 12.52 -6.77 -23.99
CA LYS A 141 13.46 -5.66 -24.26
C LYS A 141 13.68 -4.75 -23.04
N PHE A 142 12.75 -4.70 -22.09
CA PHE A 142 12.90 -3.93 -20.85
C PHE A 142 13.84 -4.56 -19.82
N LEU A 143 14.22 -5.82 -19.99
CA LEU A 143 15.24 -6.50 -19.18
C LEU A 143 16.67 -6.04 -19.52
N ASN A 144 16.94 -5.70 -20.77
CA ASN A 144 18.27 -5.33 -21.23
C ASN A 144 18.57 -3.84 -20.99
N LYS A 145 19.52 -3.55 -20.11
CA LYS A 145 19.93 -2.20 -19.71
C LYS A 145 20.61 -1.35 -20.82
N SER A 146 20.92 -1.93 -21.99
CA SER A 146 21.95 -1.39 -22.88
C SER A 146 21.51 -0.37 -23.92
N ILE A 147 20.24 -0.01 -24.02
CA ILE A 147 19.83 0.93 -25.09
C ILE A 147 18.77 1.91 -24.59
N ASP A 148 19.19 3.19 -24.49
CA ASP A 148 18.35 4.39 -24.38
C ASP A 148 17.54 4.68 -23.10
N ASN A 149 17.66 5.93 -22.64
CA ASN A 149 17.42 6.41 -21.26
C ASN A 149 15.96 6.55 -20.78
N SER A 150 14.91 6.21 -21.52
CA SER A 150 13.57 6.65 -21.13
C SER A 150 12.69 5.61 -20.45
N PHE A 151 12.80 4.31 -20.78
CA PHE A 151 11.90 3.27 -20.25
C PHE A 151 12.58 1.94 -19.86
N ARG A 152 13.83 1.76 -20.20
CA ARG A 152 14.56 0.49 -20.07
C ARG A 152 15.12 0.31 -18.67
N GLY A 153 15.12 -0.92 -18.15
CA GLY A 153 15.56 -1.25 -16.79
C GLY A 153 14.45 -1.11 -15.72
N ARG A 154 13.19 -0.93 -16.09
CA ARG A 154 12.05 -0.97 -15.17
C ARG A 154 11.61 -2.40 -14.85
N LEU A 155 11.91 -3.33 -15.74
CA LEU A 155 11.61 -4.73 -15.51
C LEU A 155 12.76 -5.35 -14.71
N LYS A 156 12.47 -5.80 -13.50
CA LYS A 156 13.45 -6.36 -12.59
C LYS A 156 13.10 -7.80 -12.27
N VAL A 157 14.07 -8.69 -12.46
CA VAL A 157 13.97 -10.06 -11.92
C VAL A 157 14.13 -9.97 -10.41
N ILE A 158 13.16 -10.47 -9.68
CA ILE A 158 13.14 -10.45 -8.21
C ILE A 158 13.53 -11.82 -7.66
N LYS A 159 14.28 -11.82 -6.54
CA LYS A 159 14.74 -13.02 -5.83
C LYS A 159 14.43 -12.95 -4.35
N ASP A 160 14.74 -11.82 -3.71
CA ASP A 160 14.65 -11.65 -2.26
C ASP A 160 13.40 -10.89 -1.84
N PHE A 161 12.97 -9.92 -2.64
CA PHE A 161 11.79 -9.12 -2.38
C PHE A 161 11.16 -8.60 -3.67
N SER A 162 9.86 -8.31 -3.62
CA SER A 162 9.14 -7.62 -4.69
C SER A 162 9.22 -6.09 -4.51
N TYR A 163 9.06 -5.38 -5.62
CA TYR A 163 8.77 -3.95 -5.55
C TYR A 163 7.26 -3.75 -5.30
N ASN A 164 6.90 -2.48 -5.16
CA ASN A 164 5.54 -2.06 -4.89
C ASN A 164 4.51 -2.73 -5.81
N ILE A 165 3.51 -3.40 -5.24
CA ILE A 165 2.42 -4.01 -6.00
C ILE A 165 1.53 -2.90 -6.56
N TYR A 166 1.22 -2.98 -7.86
CA TYR A 166 0.40 -2.03 -8.60
C TYR A 166 -0.88 -2.68 -9.13
N THR A 167 -1.82 -1.87 -9.53
CA THR A 167 -3.14 -2.31 -10.02
C THR A 167 -3.14 -2.93 -11.43
N LYS A 168 -2.00 -2.91 -12.13
CA LYS A 168 -1.89 -3.33 -13.55
C LYS A 168 -0.64 -4.17 -13.80
N GLN A 169 -0.50 -5.29 -13.10
CA GLN A 169 0.69 -6.14 -13.14
C GLN A 169 1.03 -6.67 -14.55
N MET A 170 0.03 -7.12 -15.30
CA MET A 170 0.24 -7.70 -16.63
C MET A 170 0.62 -6.67 -17.70
N ARG A 171 0.36 -5.40 -17.46
CA ARG A 171 0.68 -4.34 -18.45
C ARG A 171 2.06 -3.74 -18.21
N VAL A 172 2.41 -3.50 -16.95
CA VAL A 172 3.71 -2.92 -16.54
C VAL A 172 4.06 -3.54 -15.20
N PRO A 173 4.79 -4.66 -15.16
CA PRO A 173 5.09 -5.39 -13.93
C PRO A 173 6.21 -4.70 -13.12
N ASN A 174 5.94 -3.48 -12.66
CA ASN A 174 6.87 -2.70 -11.85
C ASN A 174 7.18 -3.35 -10.49
N SER A 175 6.36 -4.31 -10.05
CA SER A 175 6.59 -5.11 -8.84
C SER A 175 7.72 -6.12 -9.00
N GLY A 176 8.11 -6.40 -10.23
CA GLY A 176 9.12 -7.39 -10.61
C GLY A 176 8.53 -8.59 -11.31
N ILE A 177 9.41 -9.43 -11.83
CA ILE A 177 9.10 -10.67 -12.54
C ILE A 177 9.93 -11.82 -11.96
N ILE A 178 9.44 -13.02 -12.12
CA ILE A 178 10.10 -14.26 -11.67
C ILE A 178 10.79 -14.92 -12.86
N ASP A 179 12.05 -15.31 -12.67
CA ASP A 179 12.79 -16.16 -13.60
C ASP A 179 12.32 -17.61 -13.43
N ILE A 180 11.84 -18.23 -14.50
CA ILE A 180 11.40 -19.63 -14.52
C ILE A 180 12.36 -20.53 -15.30
N GLY A 181 13.58 -20.05 -15.56
CA GLY A 181 14.63 -20.79 -16.27
C GLY A 181 14.53 -20.69 -17.79
N ASN A 182 15.60 -21.13 -18.47
CA ASN A 182 15.70 -21.16 -19.94
C ASN A 182 15.41 -19.80 -20.62
N GLY A 183 15.77 -18.69 -19.95
CA GLY A 183 15.50 -17.34 -20.45
C GLY A 183 14.02 -16.94 -20.46
N ARG A 184 13.19 -17.68 -19.75
CA ARG A 184 11.75 -17.44 -19.63
C ARG A 184 11.45 -16.73 -18.30
N TYR A 185 10.46 -15.85 -18.32
CA TYR A 185 10.04 -15.07 -17.17
C TYR A 185 8.53 -15.09 -17.04
N ARG A 186 8.03 -14.92 -15.81
CA ARG A 186 6.61 -14.80 -15.54
C ARG A 186 6.25 -13.59 -14.69
N TYR A 187 5.03 -13.16 -14.80
CA TYR A 187 4.43 -12.19 -13.88
C TYR A 187 4.15 -12.82 -12.52
N LEU A 188 4.02 -12.00 -11.48
CA LEU A 188 3.38 -12.43 -10.23
C LEU A 188 1.89 -12.71 -10.50
N THR A 189 1.37 -13.76 -9.88
CA THR A 189 -0.06 -14.09 -9.94
C THR A 189 -0.86 -13.13 -9.05
N GLU A 190 -2.19 -13.14 -9.16
CA GLU A 190 -3.07 -12.39 -8.29
C GLU A 190 -2.92 -12.83 -6.84
N ARG A 191 -2.84 -14.14 -6.60
CA ARG A 191 -2.65 -14.75 -5.28
C ARG A 191 -1.33 -14.30 -4.66
N GLU A 192 -0.24 -14.36 -5.40
CA GLU A 192 1.07 -13.89 -4.96
C GLU A 192 1.05 -12.39 -4.61
N CYS A 193 0.37 -11.58 -5.43
CA CYS A 193 0.20 -10.16 -5.15
C CYS A 193 -0.62 -9.91 -3.87
N LEU A 194 -1.67 -10.68 -3.60
CA LEU A 194 -2.47 -10.58 -2.38
C LEU A 194 -1.69 -11.07 -1.16
N ARG A 195 -0.97 -12.20 -1.25
CA ARG A 195 -0.07 -12.65 -0.18
C ARG A 195 0.97 -11.58 0.17
N LEU A 196 1.59 -10.94 -0.83
CA LEU A 196 2.51 -9.82 -0.63
C LEU A 196 1.85 -8.57 -0.04
N MET A 197 0.53 -8.51 0.01
CA MET A 197 -0.23 -7.50 0.76
C MET A 197 -0.64 -7.98 2.15
N GLY A 198 -0.24 -9.19 2.58
CA GLY A 198 -0.51 -9.76 3.89
C GLY A 198 -1.87 -10.46 4.01
N PHE A 199 -2.54 -10.78 2.90
CA PHE A 199 -3.78 -11.55 2.94
C PHE A 199 -3.48 -13.03 3.10
N ASP A 200 -4.25 -13.70 3.96
CA ASP A 200 -4.22 -15.15 4.11
C ASP A 200 -4.87 -15.86 2.92
N ASP A 201 -4.45 -17.08 2.63
CA ASP A 201 -5.01 -17.88 1.53
C ASP A 201 -6.53 -18.09 1.68
N SER A 202 -7.04 -18.24 2.90
CA SER A 202 -8.49 -18.38 3.15
C SER A 202 -9.30 -17.13 2.73
N ASP A 203 -8.73 -15.94 2.86
CA ASP A 203 -9.36 -14.71 2.40
C ASP A 203 -9.22 -14.55 0.89
N ILE A 204 -8.08 -14.98 0.34
CA ILE A 204 -7.84 -14.98 -1.11
C ILE A 204 -8.83 -15.94 -1.80
N ASP A 205 -9.08 -17.13 -1.24
CA ASP A 205 -10.06 -18.08 -1.77
C ASP A 205 -11.45 -17.46 -1.88
N LYS A 206 -11.92 -16.77 -0.84
CA LYS A 206 -13.20 -16.04 -0.87
C LYS A 206 -13.23 -14.94 -1.94
N LEU A 207 -12.10 -14.23 -2.13
CA LEU A 207 -12.00 -13.20 -3.17
C LEU A 207 -12.03 -13.83 -4.58
N GLU A 208 -11.40 -14.99 -4.77
CA GLU A 208 -11.41 -15.71 -6.04
C GLU A 208 -12.79 -16.28 -6.36
N GLU A 209 -13.55 -16.76 -5.37
CA GLU A 209 -14.95 -17.19 -5.54
C GLU A 209 -15.84 -16.04 -6.05
N VAL A 210 -15.75 -14.87 -5.44
CA VAL A 210 -16.54 -13.68 -5.83
C VAL A 210 -16.09 -13.11 -7.17
N HIS A 211 -14.78 -13.17 -7.45
CA HIS A 211 -14.16 -12.61 -8.65
C HIS A 211 -13.60 -13.69 -9.55
N SER A 212 -14.41 -14.76 -9.79
CA SER A 212 -14.03 -15.88 -10.64
C SER A 212 -13.40 -15.41 -11.95
N ARG A 213 -12.28 -16.01 -12.30
CA ARG A 213 -11.57 -15.71 -13.54
C ARG A 213 -12.40 -16.21 -14.73
N ARG A 214 -12.43 -15.45 -15.80
CA ARG A 214 -12.83 -16.00 -17.09
C ARG A 214 -11.80 -17.07 -17.48
N LYS A 215 -12.28 -18.15 -18.09
CA LYS A 215 -11.40 -19.25 -18.55
C LYS A 215 -10.21 -18.68 -19.35
N ASN A 216 -9.00 -19.06 -18.97
CA ASN A 216 -7.74 -18.61 -19.59
C ASN A 216 -7.48 -17.08 -19.54
N CYS A 217 -7.97 -16.37 -18.51
CA CYS A 217 -7.71 -14.96 -18.32
C CYS A 217 -7.28 -14.66 -16.89
N THR A 218 -6.38 -13.68 -16.72
CA THR A 218 -6.04 -13.14 -15.41
C THR A 218 -7.14 -12.21 -14.90
N SER A 219 -7.26 -12.05 -13.58
CA SER A 219 -8.25 -11.17 -12.98
C SER A 219 -7.71 -9.76 -12.76
N SER A 220 -8.04 -8.85 -13.65
CA SER A 220 -7.69 -7.43 -13.46
C SER A 220 -8.30 -6.82 -12.18
N LYS A 221 -9.42 -7.39 -11.69
CA LYS A 221 -10.07 -6.95 -10.45
C LYS A 221 -9.23 -7.30 -9.23
N LEU A 222 -8.72 -8.54 -9.13
CA LEU A 222 -7.87 -8.96 -8.03
C LEU A 222 -6.54 -8.20 -7.99
N TYR A 223 -5.89 -7.98 -9.13
CA TYR A 223 -4.72 -7.10 -9.20
C TYR A 223 -5.01 -5.68 -8.75
N LYS A 224 -6.20 -5.16 -9.12
CA LYS A 224 -6.62 -3.82 -8.69
C LYS A 224 -6.85 -3.77 -7.18
N GLN A 225 -7.45 -4.80 -6.60
CA GLN A 225 -7.63 -4.92 -5.15
C GLN A 225 -6.28 -4.97 -4.44
N ALA A 226 -5.38 -5.88 -4.83
CA ALA A 226 -4.05 -5.98 -4.27
C ALA A 226 -3.29 -4.63 -4.32
N GLY A 227 -3.25 -3.98 -5.49
CA GLY A 227 -2.53 -2.71 -5.66
C GLY A 227 -3.08 -1.55 -4.82
N ASN A 228 -4.39 -1.53 -4.57
CA ASN A 228 -5.06 -0.50 -3.77
C ASN A 228 -5.12 -0.82 -2.28
N SER A 229 -4.77 -2.04 -1.87
CA SER A 229 -4.81 -2.45 -0.47
C SER A 229 -3.70 -1.81 0.35
N ILE A 230 -3.95 -1.73 1.65
CA ILE A 230 -2.94 -1.47 2.68
C ILE A 230 -2.34 -2.82 3.10
N VAL A 231 -1.04 -2.86 3.38
CA VAL A 231 -0.42 -4.10 3.87
C VAL A 231 -0.98 -4.44 5.25
N VAL A 232 -1.58 -5.62 5.36
CA VAL A 232 -2.32 -6.06 6.56
C VAL A 232 -1.42 -6.08 7.78
N ASP A 233 -0.21 -6.64 7.68
CA ASP A 233 0.74 -6.75 8.80
C ASP A 233 1.13 -5.39 9.39
N VAL A 234 1.35 -4.38 8.55
CA VAL A 234 1.65 -3.01 9.00
C VAL A 234 0.45 -2.43 9.76
N LEU A 235 -0.75 -2.61 9.21
CA LEU A 235 -1.96 -2.09 9.81
C LEU A 235 -2.28 -2.77 11.14
N MET A 236 -2.16 -4.10 11.20
CA MET A 236 -2.37 -4.88 12.41
C MET A 236 -1.42 -4.44 13.53
N CYS A 237 -0.15 -4.20 13.20
CA CYS A 237 0.83 -3.72 14.16
C CYS A 237 0.45 -2.33 14.73
N ILE A 238 0.01 -1.40 13.89
CA ILE A 238 -0.47 -0.08 14.32
C ILE A 238 -1.70 -0.23 15.24
N ILE A 239 -2.70 -1.02 14.83
CA ILE A 239 -3.93 -1.22 15.60
C ILE A 239 -3.63 -1.86 16.96
N SER A 240 -2.80 -2.91 17.00
CA SER A 240 -2.40 -3.56 18.25
C SER A 240 -1.72 -2.58 19.21
N SER A 241 -0.82 -1.73 18.69
CA SER A 241 -0.17 -0.69 19.50
C SER A 241 -1.17 0.34 20.04
N ILE A 242 -2.16 0.75 19.24
CA ILE A 242 -3.23 1.67 19.67
C ILE A 242 -4.09 1.02 20.78
N MET A 243 -4.43 -0.26 20.65
CA MET A 243 -5.21 -0.97 21.66
C MET A 243 -4.47 -1.10 22.98
N HIS A 244 -3.16 -1.38 22.97
CA HIS A 244 -2.33 -1.41 24.18
C HIS A 244 -2.26 -0.04 24.88
N VAL A 245 -2.12 1.04 24.13
CA VAL A 245 -2.16 2.41 24.68
C VAL A 245 -3.50 2.69 25.32
N SER A 246 -4.60 2.30 24.69
CA SER A 246 -5.97 2.51 25.22
C SER A 246 -6.23 1.70 26.48
N ALA A 247 -5.77 0.44 26.55
CA ALA A 247 -5.90 -0.41 27.72
C ALA A 247 -5.12 0.14 28.93
N ASN A 248 -3.90 0.60 28.71
CA ASN A 248 -3.09 1.21 29.77
C ASN A 248 -3.71 2.49 30.32
N LEU A 249 -4.36 3.31 29.49
CA LEU A 249 -5.07 4.50 29.98
C LEU A 249 -6.25 4.15 30.89
N LEU A 250 -6.98 3.07 30.61
CA LEU A 250 -8.08 2.60 31.46
C LEU A 250 -7.59 2.09 32.82
N LEU A 251 -6.42 1.44 32.87
CA LEU A 251 -5.82 0.96 34.12
C LEU A 251 -5.32 2.10 35.05
N TRP A 252 -5.06 3.28 34.53
CA TRP A 252 -4.67 4.46 35.35
C TRP A 252 -5.87 5.28 35.85
N MET A 253 -7.08 4.96 35.38
CA MET A 253 -8.33 5.63 35.76
C MET A 253 -9.15 4.83 36.80
N ILE A 254 -8.66 3.66 37.23
CA ILE A 254 -9.20 2.81 38.31
C ILE A 254 -8.28 2.90 39.51
#